data_7f42f45e556e1e7a8763b11a6d1e0409
#
_entry.id   7f42f45e556e1e7a8763b11a6d1e0409
#
_cell.length_a   1.000
_cell.length_b   1.000
_cell.length_c   1.000
_cell.angle_alpha   90.00
_cell.angle_beta   90.00
_cell.angle_gamma   90.00
#
_symmetry.space_group_name_H-M   'P 1'
#
loop_
_entity.id
_entity.type
_entity.pdbx_description
1 polymer ?
#
loop_
_entity_poly.entity_id
_entity_poly.type
_entity_poly.pdbx_seq_one_letter_code
_entity_poly.pdbx_strand_id
1 'polypeptide(L)'
;INDLKNLLNEIEQFIELSNEQVEYVQNNFQKKASLNRELVLKKNLTKEEIAKFEVRSHNFENIFIGERYSRKNLYPDLFSHSIGYIGNLDSDGLEKVLSDQSLLPKETIFSYSNGFIEGKTGIENIYDDKLRGEFGKKIYEVDATGKLLDELNEVPAINGDDFNSSLDLEAQKVAFNAMNGRRGAVVAVKISTGEIISYVSSPSFSVNKIANGLSEKEFQELIEDKNKPFFDRAVQGRYSPASTIKPAIGLFGIEKNIIDWDYTIKDPGFFILPEDNRIYRGWKKGGHGDINLSNAIIESSNTFFFSLAYQSDIDDLTSHLSKFGFGRNICNDCFLPDTGLLPSPAWKMNTHNFGWFKGDTVNLGVGQGYLSATPIQLAYYAAILANKGSINRFSFIKDNSLSEEDKLVTNNINISDWDKMHKSMIGVIDSPKGTAGRLRSLKDYAIAAKSGTVELVSTDTKEDYKIIRENEGNRDHAIIIAFGP
;
A
#
# COMPACT_ATOMS: atom_id res chain seq x y z
N ILE A 1 -26.48 -40.63 4.16
CA ILE A 1 -26.54 -39.50 5.12
C ILE A 1 -26.40 -40.00 6.56
N ASN A 2 -27.09 -41.06 6.96
CA ASN A 2 -26.94 -41.65 8.30
C ASN A 2 -25.52 -42.19 8.52
N ASP A 3 -24.91 -42.80 7.55
CA ASP A 3 -23.55 -43.32 7.61
C ASP A 3 -22.50 -42.20 7.78
N LEU A 4 -22.71 -41.03 7.13
CA LEU A 4 -21.84 -39.88 7.28
C LEU A 4 -21.93 -39.29 8.67
N LYS A 5 -23.14 -39.21 9.26
CA LYS A 5 -23.30 -38.69 10.64
C LYS A 5 -22.64 -39.60 11.67
N ASN A 6 -22.79 -40.92 11.48
CA ASN A 6 -22.14 -41.89 12.36
C ASN A 6 -20.62 -41.80 12.26
N LEU A 7 -20.08 -41.65 11.06
CA LEU A 7 -18.67 -41.47 10.79
C LEU A 7 -18.11 -40.19 11.43
N LEU A 8 -18.80 -39.06 11.30
CA LEU A 8 -18.39 -37.81 11.95
C LEU A 8 -18.41 -37.92 13.47
N ASN A 9 -19.44 -38.56 14.06
CA ASN A 9 -19.53 -38.81 15.50
C ASN A 9 -18.37 -39.70 16.02
N GLU A 10 -17.92 -40.67 15.23
CA GLU A 10 -16.76 -41.50 15.58
C GLU A 10 -15.47 -40.72 15.54
N ILE A 11 -15.28 -39.84 14.54
CA ILE A 11 -14.12 -38.98 14.42
C ILE A 11 -14.05 -37.95 15.56
N GLU A 12 -15.20 -37.38 15.95
CA GLU A 12 -15.28 -36.39 17.02
C GLU A 12 -14.86 -36.95 18.39
N GLN A 13 -14.79 -38.26 18.57
CA GLN A 13 -14.28 -38.86 19.82
C GLN A 13 -12.78 -38.62 20.03
N PHE A 14 -12.02 -38.30 19.00
CA PHE A 14 -10.56 -38.13 19.08
C PHE A 14 -9.99 -36.97 18.26
N ILE A 15 -10.78 -36.40 17.35
CA ILE A 15 -10.47 -35.15 16.63
C ILE A 15 -11.58 -34.17 16.90
N GLU A 16 -11.26 -33.03 17.50
CA GLU A 16 -12.21 -31.97 17.76
C GLU A 16 -12.63 -31.28 16.46
N LEU A 17 -13.90 -31.37 16.07
CA LEU A 17 -14.46 -30.67 14.93
C LEU A 17 -15.34 -29.51 15.41
N SER A 18 -15.26 -28.37 14.76
CA SER A 18 -16.21 -27.28 15.02
C SER A 18 -17.57 -27.57 14.36
N ASN A 19 -18.63 -26.98 14.90
CA ASN A 19 -19.97 -27.10 14.31
C ASN A 19 -19.98 -26.66 12.82
N GLU A 20 -19.22 -25.62 12.48
CA GLU A 20 -19.09 -25.11 11.11
C GLU A 20 -18.42 -26.14 10.19
N GLN A 21 -17.40 -26.86 10.67
CA GLN A 21 -16.73 -27.93 9.93
C GLN A 21 -17.67 -29.11 9.67
N VAL A 22 -18.40 -29.51 10.69
CA VAL A 22 -19.41 -30.58 10.56
C VAL A 22 -20.49 -30.21 9.56
N GLU A 23 -21.03 -29.01 9.64
CA GLU A 23 -22.03 -28.49 8.71
C GLU A 23 -21.48 -28.39 7.27
N TYR A 24 -20.27 -27.88 7.10
CA TYR A 24 -19.61 -27.81 5.81
C TYR A 24 -19.47 -29.19 5.16
N VAL A 25 -19.03 -30.18 5.92
CA VAL A 25 -18.89 -31.55 5.45
C VAL A 25 -20.24 -32.13 5.04
N GLN A 26 -21.27 -31.98 5.88
CA GLN A 26 -22.61 -32.49 5.58
C GLN A 26 -23.21 -31.88 4.33
N ASN A 27 -23.04 -30.58 4.11
CA ASN A 27 -23.58 -29.85 2.97
C ASN A 27 -22.84 -30.16 1.65
N ASN A 28 -21.55 -30.50 1.72
CA ASN A 28 -20.73 -30.68 0.53
C ASN A 28 -20.45 -32.15 0.17
N PHE A 29 -20.71 -33.08 1.11
CA PHE A 29 -20.37 -34.51 0.90
C PHE A 29 -20.96 -35.10 -0.36
N GLN A 30 -22.26 -34.99 -0.60
CA GLN A 30 -22.93 -35.58 -1.77
C GLN A 30 -22.40 -34.95 -3.07
N LYS A 31 -22.21 -33.63 -3.08
CA LYS A 31 -21.73 -32.93 -4.27
C LYS A 31 -20.29 -33.32 -4.63
N LYS A 32 -19.43 -33.48 -3.65
CA LYS A 32 -18.02 -33.85 -3.88
C LYS A 32 -17.86 -35.36 -4.13
N ALA A 33 -18.61 -36.20 -3.44
CA ALA A 33 -18.61 -37.64 -3.68
C ALA A 33 -19.08 -38.02 -5.11
N SER A 34 -20.09 -37.32 -5.65
CA SER A 34 -20.54 -37.52 -7.03
C SER A 34 -19.49 -37.13 -8.07
N LEU A 35 -18.50 -36.35 -7.72
CA LEU A 35 -17.40 -35.90 -8.57
C LEU A 35 -16.07 -36.65 -8.26
N ASN A 36 -16.12 -37.67 -7.42
CA ASN A 36 -14.93 -38.40 -6.92
C ASN A 36 -13.83 -37.46 -6.39
N ARG A 37 -14.24 -36.45 -5.59
CA ARG A 37 -13.34 -35.43 -5.06
C ARG A 37 -13.13 -35.57 -3.55
N GLU A 38 -11.92 -35.31 -3.09
CA GLU A 38 -11.58 -35.26 -1.68
C GLU A 38 -12.32 -34.13 -0.97
N LEU A 39 -12.76 -34.39 0.26
CA LEU A 39 -13.37 -33.44 1.15
C LEU A 39 -12.53 -33.30 2.42
N VAL A 40 -11.96 -32.12 2.63
CA VAL A 40 -11.15 -31.84 3.81
C VAL A 40 -12.05 -31.72 5.04
N LEU A 41 -11.86 -32.61 6.01
CA LEU A 41 -12.60 -32.61 7.28
C LEU A 41 -12.03 -31.56 8.25
N LYS A 42 -10.72 -31.58 8.43
CA LYS A 42 -10.00 -30.63 9.30
C LYS A 42 -8.64 -30.32 8.73
N LYS A 43 -8.21 -29.07 8.89
CA LYS A 43 -6.85 -28.60 8.57
C LYS A 43 -6.03 -28.46 9.85
N ASN A 44 -4.71 -28.47 9.70
CA ASN A 44 -3.77 -28.18 10.79
C ASN A 44 -3.95 -29.09 12.03
N LEU A 45 -3.98 -30.39 11.81
CA LEU A 45 -4.05 -31.37 12.88
C LEU A 45 -2.85 -31.23 13.84
N THR A 46 -3.10 -31.33 15.11
CA THR A 46 -2.04 -31.40 16.11
C THR A 46 -1.35 -32.75 16.07
N LYS A 47 -0.12 -32.84 16.58
CA LYS A 47 0.60 -34.12 16.67
C LYS A 47 -0.19 -35.19 17.47
N GLU A 48 -0.95 -34.75 18.48
CA GLU A 48 -1.78 -35.62 19.29
C GLU A 48 -2.97 -36.16 18.49
N GLU A 49 -3.64 -35.32 17.70
CA GLU A 49 -4.73 -35.72 16.81
C GLU A 49 -4.26 -36.69 15.74
N ILE A 50 -3.07 -36.40 15.14
CA ILE A 50 -2.44 -37.30 14.16
C ILE A 50 -2.20 -38.67 14.79
N ALA A 51 -1.57 -38.72 15.96
CA ALA A 51 -1.31 -39.98 16.65
C ALA A 51 -2.59 -40.75 17.01
N LYS A 52 -3.62 -40.05 17.49
CA LYS A 52 -4.94 -40.65 17.82
C LYS A 52 -5.64 -41.20 16.58
N PHE A 53 -5.49 -40.56 15.44
CA PHE A 53 -6.07 -41.02 14.18
C PHE A 53 -5.30 -42.24 13.64
N GLU A 54 -3.97 -42.18 13.57
CA GLU A 54 -3.14 -43.24 13.02
C GLU A 54 -3.38 -44.58 13.71
N VAL A 55 -3.54 -44.58 15.03
CA VAL A 55 -3.84 -45.81 15.81
C VAL A 55 -5.19 -46.43 15.38
N ARG A 56 -6.11 -45.64 14.84
CA ARG A 56 -7.49 -46.04 14.45
C ARG A 56 -7.73 -46.04 12.96
N SER A 57 -6.75 -45.63 12.15
CA SER A 57 -6.90 -45.45 10.71
C SER A 57 -7.44 -46.68 10.00
N HIS A 58 -7.15 -47.90 10.48
CA HIS A 58 -7.64 -49.14 9.97
C HIS A 58 -9.17 -49.30 10.03
N ASN A 59 -9.87 -48.47 10.83
CA ASN A 59 -11.34 -48.45 10.90
C ASN A 59 -11.97 -47.52 9.84
N PHE A 60 -11.16 -46.73 9.13
CA PHE A 60 -11.63 -45.67 8.23
C PHE A 60 -11.02 -45.84 6.84
N GLU A 61 -11.64 -46.69 6.02
CA GLU A 61 -11.09 -47.02 4.68
C GLU A 61 -10.99 -45.83 3.71
N ASN A 62 -11.81 -44.79 3.91
CA ASN A 62 -11.91 -43.66 3.00
C ASN A 62 -11.47 -42.30 3.64
N ILE A 63 -10.79 -42.37 4.79
CA ILE A 63 -10.26 -41.20 5.46
C ILE A 63 -8.77 -41.39 5.66
N PHE A 64 -8.00 -40.37 5.32
CA PHE A 64 -6.56 -40.40 5.44
C PHE A 64 -6.03 -39.03 5.87
N ILE A 65 -4.83 -39.03 6.44
CA ILE A 65 -4.07 -37.82 6.72
C ILE A 65 -3.21 -37.51 5.49
N GLY A 66 -3.44 -36.34 4.91
CA GLY A 66 -2.59 -35.82 3.85
C GLY A 66 -1.66 -34.73 4.36
N GLU A 67 -0.45 -34.71 3.83
CA GLU A 67 0.49 -33.61 4.04
C GLU A 67 0.26 -32.53 3.01
N ARG A 68 0.28 -31.26 3.47
CA ARG A 68 0.17 -30.11 2.61
C ARG A 68 1.14 -29.04 3.02
N TYR A 69 1.91 -28.54 2.08
CA TYR A 69 2.74 -27.37 2.30
C TYR A 69 1.85 -26.11 2.38
N SER A 70 2.13 -25.26 3.36
CA SER A 70 1.48 -23.96 3.48
C SER A 70 2.51 -22.87 3.67
N ARG A 71 2.23 -21.69 3.15
CA ARG A 71 3.06 -20.51 3.38
C ARG A 71 2.92 -20.06 4.83
N LYS A 72 4.03 -19.90 5.54
CA LYS A 72 4.06 -19.40 6.90
C LYS A 72 4.89 -18.12 6.97
N ASN A 73 4.23 -17.00 7.25
CA ASN A 73 4.91 -15.75 7.51
C ASN A 73 5.33 -15.69 8.99
N LEU A 74 6.61 -15.39 9.27
CA LEU A 74 7.12 -15.28 10.64
C LEU A 74 6.60 -14.03 11.36
N TYR A 75 6.19 -13.01 10.61
CA TYR A 75 5.66 -11.73 11.10
C TYR A 75 4.35 -11.39 10.39
N PRO A 76 3.27 -12.15 10.64
CA PRO A 76 2.08 -12.18 9.79
C PRO A 76 1.30 -10.85 9.72
N ASP A 77 1.40 -10.03 10.75
CA ASP A 77 0.73 -8.72 10.81
C ASP A 77 1.64 -7.58 10.33
N LEU A 78 2.95 -7.75 10.49
CA LEU A 78 3.96 -6.73 10.24
C LEU A 78 4.13 -6.43 8.74
N PHE A 79 4.01 -7.45 7.90
CA PHE A 79 4.25 -7.40 6.46
C PHE A 79 3.00 -7.68 5.62
N SER A 80 1.81 -7.56 6.21
CA SER A 80 0.55 -7.94 5.59
C SER A 80 0.31 -7.30 4.20
N HIS A 81 0.66 -6.04 4.04
CA HIS A 81 0.44 -5.32 2.77
C HIS A 81 1.65 -5.39 1.82
N SER A 82 2.88 -5.42 2.35
CA SER A 82 4.09 -5.48 1.52
C SER A 82 4.33 -6.86 0.95
N ILE A 83 4.37 -7.90 1.80
CA ILE A 83 4.50 -9.28 1.33
C ILE A 83 3.19 -9.77 0.74
N GLY A 84 2.06 -9.43 1.37
CA GLY A 84 0.75 -9.89 0.94
C GLY A 84 0.40 -11.28 1.48
N TYR A 85 -0.62 -11.87 0.89
CA TYR A 85 -1.12 -13.19 1.28
C TYR A 85 -1.44 -14.05 0.08
N ILE A 86 -1.49 -15.37 0.32
CA ILE A 86 -1.88 -16.39 -0.64
C ILE A 86 -3.32 -16.83 -0.38
N GLY A 87 -3.99 -17.23 -1.43
CA GLY A 87 -5.35 -17.79 -1.39
C GLY A 87 -5.55 -18.90 -2.42
N ASN A 88 -6.72 -19.51 -2.39
CA ASN A 88 -7.05 -20.49 -3.43
C ASN A 88 -7.12 -19.81 -4.80
N LEU A 89 -6.73 -20.55 -5.85
CA LEU A 89 -6.94 -20.14 -7.23
C LEU A 89 -8.43 -19.85 -7.46
N ASP A 90 -8.71 -18.70 -8.06
CA ASP A 90 -10.02 -18.43 -8.64
C ASP A 90 -10.13 -19.00 -10.07
N SER A 91 -11.28 -18.77 -10.73
CA SER A 91 -11.52 -19.25 -12.09
C SER A 91 -10.49 -18.71 -13.10
N ASP A 92 -10.06 -17.47 -12.94
CA ASP A 92 -9.16 -16.79 -13.88
C ASP A 92 -7.71 -17.27 -13.66
N GLY A 93 -7.29 -17.43 -12.40
CA GLY A 93 -6.01 -18.01 -12.03
C GLY A 93 -5.90 -19.47 -12.49
N LEU A 94 -6.98 -20.24 -12.37
CA LEU A 94 -7.04 -21.60 -12.88
C LEU A 94 -6.89 -21.64 -14.41
N GLU A 95 -7.60 -20.77 -15.15
CA GLU A 95 -7.50 -20.72 -16.62
C GLU A 95 -6.09 -20.33 -17.06
N LYS A 96 -5.42 -19.43 -16.35
CA LYS A 96 -4.02 -19.03 -16.61
C LYS A 96 -3.05 -20.20 -16.42
N VAL A 97 -3.16 -20.93 -15.30
CA VAL A 97 -2.35 -22.14 -15.06
C VAL A 97 -2.62 -23.22 -16.10
N LEU A 98 -3.86 -23.32 -16.61
CA LEU A 98 -4.25 -24.28 -17.62
C LEU A 98 -3.73 -23.95 -19.02
N SER A 99 -3.70 -22.68 -19.38
CA SER A 99 -3.22 -22.22 -20.68
C SER A 99 -1.72 -22.45 -20.85
N ASP A 100 -0.97 -22.41 -19.75
CA ASP A 100 0.49 -22.60 -19.75
C ASP A 100 0.90 -24.08 -19.75
N GLN A 101 0.01 -24.97 -19.34
CA GLN A 101 0.26 -26.42 -19.33
C GLN A 101 -0.46 -27.11 -20.49
N SER A 102 0.12 -27.05 -21.66
CA SER A 102 -0.36 -27.76 -22.90
C SER A 102 -0.45 -29.29 -22.80
N LEU A 103 -0.38 -29.88 -21.60
CA LEU A 103 -0.14 -31.29 -21.38
C LEU A 103 -1.19 -32.05 -20.53
N LEU A 104 -2.24 -31.39 -20.02
CA LEU A 104 -3.26 -32.10 -19.21
C LEU A 104 -4.65 -31.99 -19.84
N PRO A 105 -5.41 -33.12 -19.93
CA PRO A 105 -6.80 -33.06 -20.31
C PRO A 105 -7.61 -32.15 -19.38
N LYS A 106 -8.46 -31.27 -19.92
CA LYS A 106 -9.28 -30.32 -19.15
C LYS A 106 -10.07 -30.97 -18.00
N GLU A 107 -10.43 -32.22 -18.14
CA GLU A 107 -11.16 -32.99 -17.13
C GLU A 107 -10.32 -33.36 -15.89
N THR A 108 -9.02 -33.56 -16.06
CA THR A 108 -8.09 -33.89 -14.97
C THR A 108 -7.82 -32.67 -14.07
N ILE A 109 -7.91 -31.49 -14.63
CA ILE A 109 -7.55 -30.23 -14.00
C ILE A 109 -8.58 -29.77 -12.96
N PHE A 110 -9.85 -30.00 -13.20
CA PHE A 110 -10.94 -29.70 -12.26
C PHE A 110 -10.84 -30.51 -10.96
N SER A 111 -10.22 -31.68 -10.97
CA SER A 111 -10.02 -32.48 -9.76
C SER A 111 -8.94 -31.94 -8.82
N TYR A 112 -7.99 -31.19 -9.37
CA TYR A 112 -6.84 -30.64 -8.60
C TYR A 112 -7.02 -29.21 -8.10
N SER A 113 -8.07 -28.49 -8.54
CA SER A 113 -8.28 -27.06 -8.20
C SER A 113 -8.38 -26.75 -6.71
N ASN A 114 -8.67 -27.73 -5.86
CA ASN A 114 -8.81 -27.53 -4.41
C ASN A 114 -7.46 -27.47 -3.63
N GLY A 115 -6.35 -27.58 -4.33
CA GLY A 115 -5.02 -27.59 -3.74
C GLY A 115 -4.09 -26.46 -4.20
N PHE A 116 -4.45 -25.79 -5.28
CA PHE A 116 -3.63 -24.75 -5.85
C PHE A 116 -3.84 -23.44 -5.09
N ILE A 117 -2.75 -22.82 -4.74
CA ILE A 117 -2.70 -21.51 -4.08
C ILE A 117 -1.97 -20.53 -4.98
N GLU A 118 -2.39 -19.28 -4.95
CA GLU A 118 -1.73 -18.18 -5.65
C GLU A 118 -1.57 -16.97 -4.73
N GLY A 119 -0.62 -16.13 -5.02
CA GLY A 119 -0.47 -14.85 -4.38
C GLY A 119 -1.63 -13.93 -4.73
N LYS A 120 -2.34 -13.40 -3.73
CA LYS A 120 -3.49 -12.51 -3.94
C LYS A 120 -3.15 -11.04 -3.86
N THR A 121 -2.15 -10.67 -3.09
CA THR A 121 -1.69 -9.28 -2.92
C THR A 121 -0.19 -9.22 -2.70
N GLY A 122 0.39 -8.01 -2.79
CA GLY A 122 1.78 -7.73 -2.45
C GLY A 122 2.79 -8.49 -3.30
N ILE A 123 3.95 -8.75 -2.72
CA ILE A 123 5.05 -9.49 -3.34
C ILE A 123 4.61 -10.92 -3.73
N GLU A 124 3.78 -11.56 -2.91
CA GLU A 124 3.24 -12.90 -3.21
C GLU A 124 2.47 -12.91 -4.54
N ASN A 125 1.73 -11.85 -4.87
CA ASN A 125 1.01 -11.77 -6.15
C ASN A 125 1.95 -11.41 -7.32
N ILE A 126 2.80 -10.40 -7.15
CA ILE A 126 3.62 -9.86 -8.24
C ILE A 126 4.66 -10.89 -8.72
N TYR A 127 5.19 -11.66 -7.80
CA TYR A 127 6.21 -12.67 -8.06
C TYR A 127 5.69 -14.11 -7.91
N ASP A 128 4.37 -14.29 -8.00
CA ASP A 128 3.74 -15.58 -7.78
C ASP A 128 4.32 -16.69 -8.69
N ASP A 129 4.52 -16.42 -9.97
CA ASP A 129 5.08 -17.39 -10.93
C ASP A 129 6.49 -17.88 -10.50
N LYS A 130 7.31 -16.98 -9.91
CA LYS A 130 8.64 -17.35 -9.42
C LYS A 130 8.61 -18.02 -8.06
N LEU A 131 7.75 -17.54 -7.15
CA LEU A 131 7.63 -18.06 -5.79
C LEU A 131 6.91 -19.40 -5.73
N ARG A 132 6.01 -19.67 -6.68
CA ARG A 132 5.21 -20.89 -6.74
C ARG A 132 6.05 -22.10 -7.13
N GLY A 133 7.01 -21.94 -8.05
CA GLY A 133 7.72 -23.03 -8.69
C GLY A 133 6.86 -23.80 -9.70
N GLU A 134 7.28 -25.00 -10.07
CA GLU A 134 6.60 -25.84 -11.04
C GLU A 134 5.97 -27.05 -10.35
N PHE A 135 4.72 -27.35 -10.71
CA PHE A 135 4.01 -28.50 -10.16
C PHE A 135 4.55 -29.81 -10.71
N GLY A 136 4.84 -30.76 -9.81
CA GLY A 136 5.04 -32.14 -10.18
C GLY A 136 3.72 -32.83 -10.50
N LYS A 137 3.83 -34.02 -11.09
CA LYS A 137 2.66 -34.88 -11.39
C LYS A 137 3.01 -36.34 -11.22
N LYS A 138 2.05 -37.11 -10.71
CA LYS A 138 2.09 -38.56 -10.66
C LYS A 138 0.95 -39.13 -11.52
N ILE A 139 1.25 -40.13 -12.30
CA ILE A 139 0.30 -40.81 -13.17
C ILE A 139 0.10 -42.22 -12.62
N TYR A 140 -1.14 -42.54 -12.31
CA TYR A 140 -1.52 -43.83 -11.76
C TYR A 140 -2.40 -44.61 -12.74
N GLU A 141 -2.23 -45.94 -12.78
CA GLU A 141 -3.21 -46.86 -13.35
C GLU A 141 -4.33 -47.05 -12.32
N VAL A 142 -5.58 -47.00 -12.81
CA VAL A 142 -6.77 -47.22 -11.98
C VAL A 142 -7.67 -48.31 -12.61
N ASP A 143 -8.35 -49.07 -11.79
CA ASP A 143 -9.37 -50.00 -12.25
C ASP A 143 -10.67 -49.30 -12.64
N ALA A 144 -11.64 -50.06 -13.13
CA ALA A 144 -12.96 -49.54 -13.55
C ALA A 144 -13.76 -48.90 -12.41
N THR A 145 -13.37 -49.08 -11.16
CA THR A 145 -14.00 -48.49 -9.98
C THR A 145 -13.27 -47.26 -9.48
N GLY A 146 -12.11 -46.88 -10.09
CA GLY A 146 -11.27 -45.78 -9.69
C GLY A 146 -10.25 -46.13 -8.61
N LYS A 147 -10.07 -47.43 -8.27
CA LYS A 147 -9.06 -47.90 -7.32
C LYS A 147 -7.69 -47.85 -7.96
N LEU A 148 -6.72 -47.25 -7.27
CA LEU A 148 -5.31 -47.18 -7.68
C LEU A 148 -4.71 -48.57 -7.76
N LEU A 149 -4.10 -48.90 -8.92
CA LEU A 149 -3.45 -50.18 -9.19
C LEU A 149 -1.92 -50.04 -9.13
N ASP A 150 -1.36 -49.12 -9.91
CA ASP A 150 0.08 -48.93 -10.00
C ASP A 150 0.45 -47.46 -10.30
N GLU A 151 1.65 -47.02 -9.91
CA GLU A 151 2.21 -45.72 -10.29
C GLU A 151 2.98 -45.89 -11.61
N LEU A 152 2.48 -45.28 -12.69
CA LEU A 152 3.04 -45.42 -14.02
C LEU A 152 4.21 -44.44 -14.26
N ASN A 153 4.12 -43.24 -13.74
CA ASN A 153 5.14 -42.18 -13.93
C ASN A 153 5.05 -41.10 -12.87
N GLU A 154 6.21 -40.51 -12.54
CA GLU A 154 6.32 -39.37 -11.67
C GLU A 154 7.21 -38.28 -12.32
N VAL A 155 6.71 -37.06 -12.36
CA VAL A 155 7.50 -35.86 -12.66
C VAL A 155 7.62 -35.07 -11.36
N PRO A 156 8.83 -34.89 -10.80
CA PRO A 156 9.00 -34.21 -9.53
C PRO A 156 8.63 -32.72 -9.64
N ALA A 157 8.12 -32.14 -8.56
CA ALA A 157 7.90 -30.71 -8.45
C ALA A 157 9.24 -29.97 -8.37
N ILE A 158 9.28 -28.75 -8.92
CA ILE A 158 10.43 -27.85 -8.82
C ILE A 158 10.09 -26.73 -7.84
N ASN A 159 10.93 -26.51 -6.84
CA ASN A 159 10.73 -25.43 -5.87
C ASN A 159 10.79 -24.07 -6.55
N GLY A 160 10.03 -23.11 -6.05
CA GLY A 160 10.14 -21.72 -6.46
C GLY A 160 11.43 -21.07 -6.01
N ASP A 161 11.70 -19.91 -6.57
CA ASP A 161 12.91 -19.13 -6.31
C ASP A 161 12.87 -18.47 -4.93
N ASP A 162 14.06 -18.28 -4.33
CA ASP A 162 14.23 -17.45 -3.15
C ASP A 162 14.36 -15.97 -3.53
N PHE A 163 13.72 -15.12 -2.78
CA PHE A 163 13.78 -13.67 -2.95
C PHE A 163 14.45 -12.96 -1.76
N ASN A 164 15.37 -12.04 -2.07
CA ASN A 164 15.91 -11.12 -1.10
C ASN A 164 15.18 -9.78 -1.18
N SER A 165 14.26 -9.54 -0.24
CA SER A 165 13.57 -8.25 -0.13
C SER A 165 14.50 -7.15 0.39
N SER A 166 14.23 -5.91 -0.02
CA SER A 166 14.88 -4.70 0.48
C SER A 166 14.36 -4.26 1.87
N LEU A 167 13.25 -4.84 2.32
CA LEU A 167 12.63 -4.50 3.60
C LEU A 167 13.59 -4.80 4.78
N ASP A 168 13.77 -3.82 5.64
CA ASP A 168 14.51 -3.95 6.89
C ASP A 168 13.55 -4.26 8.03
N LEU A 169 13.80 -5.37 8.73
CA LEU A 169 12.92 -5.86 9.80
C LEU A 169 12.78 -4.86 10.95
N GLU A 170 13.88 -4.22 11.36
CA GLU A 170 13.85 -3.31 12.50
C GLU A 170 13.20 -1.99 12.14
N ALA A 171 13.50 -1.43 10.95
CA ALA A 171 12.81 -0.25 10.45
C ALA A 171 11.29 -0.49 10.31
N GLN A 172 10.91 -1.66 9.81
CA GLN A 172 9.50 -2.07 9.69
C GLN A 172 8.81 -2.17 11.06
N LYS A 173 9.46 -2.80 12.06
CA LYS A 173 8.93 -2.90 13.43
C LYS A 173 8.73 -1.53 14.07
N VAL A 174 9.70 -0.64 13.93
CA VAL A 174 9.62 0.72 14.46
C VAL A 174 8.43 1.47 13.84
N ALA A 175 8.32 1.45 12.52
CA ALA A 175 7.23 2.10 11.80
C ALA A 175 5.85 1.52 12.17
N PHE A 176 5.74 0.20 12.21
CA PHE A 176 4.51 -0.50 12.57
C PHE A 176 4.05 -0.18 14.00
N ASN A 177 4.96 -0.26 14.97
CA ASN A 177 4.68 0.04 16.37
C ASN A 177 4.31 1.52 16.57
N ALA A 178 4.94 2.44 15.83
CA ALA A 178 4.62 3.85 15.87
C ALA A 178 3.19 4.14 15.38
N MET A 179 2.68 3.36 14.43
CA MET A 179 1.29 3.46 13.99
C MET A 179 0.28 3.01 15.07
N ASN A 180 0.62 2.00 15.85
CA ASN A 180 -0.20 1.50 16.96
C ASN A 180 -1.68 1.32 16.58
N GLY A 181 -1.95 0.68 15.44
CA GLY A 181 -3.29 0.41 14.92
C GLY A 181 -4.06 1.63 14.38
N ARG A 182 -3.49 2.85 14.47
CA ARG A 182 -4.12 4.05 13.90
C ARG A 182 -4.14 3.98 12.38
N ARG A 183 -5.18 4.53 11.76
CA ARG A 183 -5.29 4.60 10.30
C ARG A 183 -4.21 5.50 9.70
N GLY A 184 -3.45 4.97 8.75
CA GLY A 184 -2.40 5.71 8.06
C GLY A 184 -1.39 4.80 7.38
N ALA A 185 -0.30 5.39 6.87
CA ALA A 185 0.79 4.67 6.23
C ALA A 185 2.14 5.30 6.57
N VAL A 186 3.18 4.47 6.57
CA VAL A 186 4.58 4.89 6.64
C VAL A 186 5.34 4.21 5.51
N VAL A 187 6.06 5.00 4.71
CA VAL A 187 6.95 4.49 3.65
C VAL A 187 8.31 5.11 3.86
N ALA A 188 9.34 4.28 4.00
CA ALA A 188 10.74 4.68 4.10
C ALA A 188 11.55 4.00 3.00
N VAL A 189 12.43 4.78 2.37
CA VAL A 189 13.20 4.32 1.21
C VAL A 189 14.67 4.71 1.34
N LYS A 190 15.53 3.93 0.74
CA LYS A 190 16.94 4.24 0.58
C LYS A 190 17.12 5.15 -0.64
N ILE A 191 17.46 6.40 -0.39
CA ILE A 191 17.53 7.45 -1.40
C ILE A 191 18.46 7.10 -2.56
N SER A 192 19.59 6.43 -2.27
CA SER A 192 20.62 6.11 -3.28
C SER A 192 20.19 5.05 -4.30
N THR A 193 19.22 4.18 -3.96
CA THR A 193 18.85 3.03 -4.79
C THR A 193 17.36 2.98 -5.16
N GLY A 194 16.47 3.64 -4.42
CA GLY A 194 15.02 3.50 -4.55
C GLY A 194 14.46 2.26 -3.84
N GLU A 195 15.29 1.50 -3.10
CA GLU A 195 14.86 0.35 -2.31
C GLU A 195 13.90 0.77 -1.19
N ILE A 196 12.76 0.08 -1.08
CA ILE A 196 11.79 0.28 0.01
C ILE A 196 12.29 -0.47 1.24
N ILE A 197 12.68 0.24 2.29
CA ILE A 197 13.20 -0.34 3.54
C ILE A 197 12.12 -0.53 4.60
N SER A 198 11.05 0.25 4.56
CA SER A 198 9.87 0.05 5.41
C SER A 198 8.59 0.46 4.68
N TYR A 199 7.55 -0.35 4.84
CA TYR A 199 6.27 -0.17 4.18
C TYR A 199 5.14 -0.63 5.11
N VAL A 200 4.45 0.31 5.70
CA VAL A 200 3.35 0.06 6.63
C VAL A 200 2.07 0.69 6.12
N SER A 201 1.04 -0.11 5.98
CA SER A 201 -0.35 0.33 5.91
C SER A 201 -1.08 -0.13 7.18
N SER A 202 -1.76 0.76 7.87
CA SER A 202 -2.38 0.48 9.17
C SER A 202 -3.86 0.91 9.19
N PRO A 203 -4.75 0.13 9.86
CA PRO A 203 -4.45 -1.14 10.53
C PRO A 203 -4.09 -2.25 9.54
N SER A 204 -3.43 -3.28 10.05
CA SER A 204 -3.05 -4.48 9.31
C SER A 204 -3.94 -5.67 9.65
N PHE A 205 -3.66 -6.80 9.05
CA PHE A 205 -4.34 -8.08 9.26
C PHE A 205 -3.32 -9.22 9.27
N SER A 206 -3.70 -10.39 9.83
CA SER A 206 -2.79 -11.55 9.87
C SER A 206 -2.88 -12.37 8.58
N VAL A 207 -1.82 -12.37 7.78
CA VAL A 207 -1.74 -13.16 6.54
C VAL A 207 -1.78 -14.66 6.81
N ASN A 208 -1.26 -15.12 7.96
CA ASN A 208 -1.32 -16.54 8.33
C ASN A 208 -2.74 -17.02 8.62
N LYS A 209 -3.60 -16.16 9.20
CA LYS A 209 -5.00 -16.50 9.39
C LYS A 209 -5.71 -16.72 8.07
N ILE A 210 -5.43 -15.85 7.08
CA ILE A 210 -6.00 -15.99 5.73
C ILE A 210 -5.49 -17.27 5.06
N ALA A 211 -4.19 -17.51 5.07
CA ALA A 211 -3.57 -18.69 4.45
C ALA A 211 -4.07 -20.02 5.07
N ASN A 212 -4.36 -20.02 6.36
CA ASN A 212 -4.93 -21.19 7.05
C ASN A 212 -6.43 -21.39 6.79
N GLY A 213 -7.09 -20.39 6.21
CA GLY A 213 -8.53 -20.34 5.97
C GLY A 213 -9.27 -19.68 7.13
N LEU A 214 -9.86 -18.52 6.87
CA LEU A 214 -10.81 -17.87 7.77
C LEU A 214 -12.18 -18.54 7.64
N SER A 215 -12.96 -18.58 8.74
CA SER A 215 -14.39 -18.81 8.65
C SER A 215 -15.05 -17.66 7.88
N GLU A 216 -16.23 -17.92 7.29
CA GLU A 216 -16.99 -16.89 6.59
C GLU A 216 -17.28 -15.68 7.48
N LYS A 217 -17.57 -15.91 8.74
CA LYS A 217 -17.81 -14.88 9.74
C LYS A 217 -16.58 -14.00 9.99
N GLU A 218 -15.40 -14.61 10.22
CA GLU A 218 -14.15 -13.86 10.46
C GLU A 218 -13.75 -13.04 9.22
N PHE A 219 -13.98 -13.59 8.02
CA PHE A 219 -13.71 -12.87 6.78
C PHE A 219 -14.64 -11.68 6.61
N GLN A 220 -15.95 -11.87 6.90
CA GLN A 220 -16.93 -10.80 6.85
C GLN A 220 -16.63 -9.69 7.87
N GLU A 221 -16.23 -10.03 9.09
CA GLU A 221 -15.82 -9.06 10.11
C GLU A 221 -14.66 -8.20 9.65
N LEU A 222 -13.67 -8.77 8.93
CA LEU A 222 -12.54 -8.02 8.36
C LEU A 222 -12.95 -7.09 7.20
N ILE A 223 -13.90 -7.53 6.35
CA ILE A 223 -14.41 -6.72 5.23
C ILE A 223 -15.26 -5.55 5.74
N GLU A 224 -16.09 -5.79 6.75
CA GLU A 224 -17.01 -4.79 7.32
C GLU A 224 -16.33 -3.85 8.32
N ASP A 225 -15.09 -4.13 8.72
CA ASP A 225 -14.35 -3.27 9.63
C ASP A 225 -14.23 -1.84 9.05
N LYS A 226 -14.77 -0.87 9.78
CA LYS A 226 -14.75 0.56 9.42
C LYS A 226 -13.33 1.09 9.19
N ASN A 227 -12.33 0.45 9.79
CA ASN A 227 -10.92 0.80 9.62
C ASN A 227 -10.31 0.19 8.36
N LYS A 228 -11.03 -0.67 7.64
CA LYS A 228 -10.65 -1.27 6.35
C LYS A 228 -9.21 -1.83 6.39
N PRO A 229 -8.93 -2.91 7.14
CA PRO A 229 -7.58 -3.45 7.28
C PRO A 229 -7.01 -3.98 5.95
N PHE A 230 -7.84 -4.45 5.01
CA PHE A 230 -7.39 -4.89 3.68
C PHE A 230 -7.00 -3.75 2.74
N PHE A 231 -7.42 -2.51 3.03
CA PHE A 231 -7.12 -1.37 2.17
C PHE A 231 -5.67 -0.92 2.35
N ASP A 232 -4.88 -1.08 1.30
CA ASP A 232 -3.49 -0.64 1.30
C ASP A 232 -3.36 0.87 1.13
N ARG A 233 -3.27 1.55 2.26
CA ARG A 233 -3.19 3.02 2.30
C ARG A 233 -1.94 3.58 1.69
N ALA A 234 -0.86 2.81 1.65
CA ALA A 234 0.42 3.30 1.14
C ALA A 234 0.40 3.51 -0.38
N VAL A 235 -0.26 2.63 -1.13
CA VAL A 235 -0.33 2.68 -2.60
C VAL A 235 -1.70 2.99 -3.17
N GLN A 236 -2.80 2.77 -2.43
CA GLN A 236 -4.17 2.98 -2.91
C GLN A 236 -4.84 4.21 -2.28
N GLY A 237 -4.35 4.65 -1.12
CA GLY A 237 -4.91 5.78 -0.40
C GLY A 237 -4.58 7.11 -1.08
N ARG A 238 -5.61 7.83 -1.55
CA ARG A 238 -5.47 9.16 -2.15
C ARG A 238 -5.66 10.23 -1.08
N TYR A 239 -4.64 11.03 -0.86
CA TYR A 239 -4.66 12.12 0.12
C TYR A 239 -4.21 13.42 -0.54
N SER A 240 -4.80 14.52 -0.15
CA SER A 240 -4.27 15.83 -0.53
C SER A 240 -2.88 16.01 0.09
N PRO A 241 -1.83 16.34 -0.67
CA PRO A 241 -0.49 16.51 -0.12
C PRO A 241 -0.37 17.71 0.84
N ALA A 242 -1.31 18.63 0.80
CA ALA A 242 -1.29 19.85 1.59
C ALA A 242 0.08 20.57 1.51
N SER A 243 0.49 21.21 2.58
CA SER A 243 1.73 21.99 2.61
C SER A 243 3.02 21.19 2.36
N THR A 244 2.97 19.86 2.26
CA THR A 244 4.17 19.07 1.90
C THR A 244 4.65 19.35 0.48
N ILE A 245 3.77 19.82 -0.43
CA ILE A 245 4.13 20.13 -1.82
C ILE A 245 4.91 21.43 -1.99
N LYS A 246 4.87 22.33 -1.00
CA LYS A 246 5.43 23.68 -1.10
C LYS A 246 6.90 23.75 -1.55
N PRO A 247 7.80 22.83 -1.15
CA PRO A 247 9.15 22.80 -1.71
C PRO A 247 9.17 22.68 -3.24
N ALA A 248 8.35 21.79 -3.85
CA ALA A 248 8.28 21.67 -5.30
C ALA A 248 7.71 22.92 -5.97
N ILE A 249 6.67 23.52 -5.37
CA ILE A 249 6.10 24.79 -5.88
C ILE A 249 7.13 25.93 -5.81
N GLY A 250 7.91 26.00 -4.72
CA GLY A 250 8.99 26.99 -4.58
C GLY A 250 10.07 26.82 -5.63
N LEU A 251 10.52 25.59 -5.86
CA LEU A 251 11.50 25.25 -6.91
C LEU A 251 10.97 25.56 -8.31
N PHE A 252 9.68 25.33 -8.57
CA PHE A 252 9.02 25.75 -9.80
C PHE A 252 9.13 27.26 -10.02
N GLY A 253 8.84 28.07 -8.98
CA GLY A 253 8.93 29.53 -9.06
C GLY A 253 10.33 30.01 -9.38
N ILE A 254 11.38 29.35 -8.84
CA ILE A 254 12.79 29.61 -9.16
C ILE A 254 13.10 29.17 -10.60
N GLU A 255 12.74 27.92 -11.00
CA GLU A 255 12.99 27.37 -12.35
C GLU A 255 12.41 28.26 -13.44
N LYS A 256 11.23 28.82 -13.22
CA LYS A 256 10.52 29.70 -14.18
C LYS A 256 10.86 31.18 -14.04
N ASN A 257 11.77 31.56 -13.16
CA ASN A 257 12.15 32.95 -12.86
C ASN A 257 10.93 33.84 -12.47
N ILE A 258 9.91 33.26 -11.85
CA ILE A 258 8.76 34.00 -11.29
C ILE A 258 9.19 34.68 -10.00
N ILE A 259 10.04 34.01 -9.22
CA ILE A 259 10.66 34.50 -7.99
C ILE A 259 12.14 34.13 -7.95
N ASP A 260 12.89 34.81 -7.10
CA ASP A 260 14.21 34.41 -6.62
C ASP A 260 14.18 34.19 -5.10
N TRP A 261 15.34 33.87 -4.49
CA TRP A 261 15.42 33.63 -3.04
C TRP A 261 15.28 34.89 -2.21
N ASP A 262 15.51 36.07 -2.77
CA ASP A 262 15.40 37.40 -2.12
C ASP A 262 14.02 38.00 -2.34
N TYR A 263 13.21 37.44 -3.24
CA TYR A 263 11.83 37.87 -3.47
C TYR A 263 11.01 37.79 -2.18
N THR A 264 10.41 38.91 -1.82
CA THR A 264 9.67 39.06 -0.57
C THR A 264 8.28 39.57 -0.83
N ILE A 265 7.28 38.98 -0.15
CA ILE A 265 5.91 39.52 -0.12
C ILE A 265 5.53 39.92 1.31
N LYS A 266 4.54 40.80 1.42
CA LYS A 266 3.86 41.07 2.69
C LYS A 266 2.73 40.07 2.88
N ASP A 267 2.85 39.22 3.89
CA ASP A 267 1.83 38.23 4.24
C ASP A 267 0.93 38.76 5.37
N PRO A 268 -0.32 39.19 5.05
CA PRO A 268 -1.27 39.66 6.07
C PRO A 268 -2.08 38.50 6.68
N GLY A 269 -1.81 37.24 6.33
CA GLY A 269 -2.57 36.06 6.73
C GLY A 269 -3.68 35.64 5.76
N PHE A 270 -3.76 36.29 4.61
CA PHE A 270 -4.72 35.94 3.55
C PHE A 270 -4.24 36.43 2.19
N PHE A 271 -4.81 35.84 1.15
CA PHE A 271 -4.67 36.23 -0.25
C PHE A 271 -6.05 36.55 -0.82
N ILE A 272 -6.21 37.64 -1.56
CA ILE A 272 -7.45 38.02 -2.23
C ILE A 272 -7.27 37.73 -3.72
N LEU A 273 -8.16 36.88 -4.27
CA LEU A 273 -8.18 36.61 -5.70
C LEU A 273 -8.70 37.86 -6.47
N PRO A 274 -7.94 38.44 -7.39
CA PRO A 274 -8.34 39.69 -8.06
C PRO A 274 -9.61 39.61 -8.89
N GLU A 275 -9.92 38.41 -9.43
CA GLU A 275 -11.04 38.19 -10.35
C GLU A 275 -12.44 38.28 -9.68
N ASP A 276 -12.53 37.80 -8.44
CA ASP A 276 -13.84 37.68 -7.74
C ASP A 276 -13.80 38.15 -6.28
N ASN A 277 -12.70 38.71 -5.83
CA ASN A 277 -12.45 39.15 -4.45
C ASN A 277 -12.56 38.01 -3.41
N ARG A 278 -12.45 36.74 -3.82
CA ARG A 278 -12.46 35.61 -2.90
C ARG A 278 -11.24 35.64 -2.01
N ILE A 279 -11.46 35.40 -0.70
CA ILE A 279 -10.40 35.43 0.31
C ILE A 279 -9.92 34.01 0.59
N TYR A 280 -8.65 33.75 0.35
CA TYR A 280 -7.93 32.53 0.73
C TYR A 280 -7.15 32.77 2.02
N ARG A 281 -7.52 32.09 3.11
CA ARG A 281 -6.95 32.35 4.44
C ARG A 281 -5.72 31.50 4.69
N GLY A 282 -4.70 32.11 5.28
CA GLY A 282 -3.57 31.42 5.88
C GLY A 282 -3.93 30.83 7.24
N TRP A 283 -3.15 29.86 7.69
CA TRP A 283 -3.33 29.23 9.00
C TRP A 283 -3.01 30.17 10.19
N LYS A 284 -2.10 31.14 9.99
CA LYS A 284 -1.66 32.08 11.01
C LYS A 284 -2.47 33.37 10.92
N LYS A 285 -3.28 33.64 11.94
CA LYS A 285 -4.00 34.91 12.05
C LYS A 285 -3.03 36.09 12.11
N GLY A 286 -3.26 37.13 11.30
CA GLY A 286 -2.39 38.29 11.19
C GLY A 286 -1.14 38.10 10.32
N GLY A 287 -0.97 36.90 9.75
CA GLY A 287 0.08 36.58 8.78
C GLY A 287 1.48 36.48 9.34
N HIS A 288 2.48 36.55 8.46
CA HIS A 288 3.90 36.40 8.80
C HIS A 288 4.69 37.68 8.61
N GLY A 289 4.05 38.76 8.13
CA GLY A 289 4.74 40.02 7.76
C GLY A 289 5.53 39.86 6.46
N ASP A 290 6.68 40.50 6.35
CA ASP A 290 7.53 40.36 5.19
C ASP A 290 8.21 38.99 5.20
N ILE A 291 8.00 38.22 4.15
CA ILE A 291 8.40 36.83 4.08
C ILE A 291 8.94 36.46 2.68
N ASN A 292 10.10 35.81 2.64
CA ASN A 292 10.73 35.26 1.44
C ASN A 292 10.47 33.75 1.33
N LEU A 293 10.93 33.13 0.23
CA LEU A 293 10.72 31.69 -0.03
C LEU A 293 11.23 30.81 1.12
N SER A 294 12.45 31.06 1.64
CA SER A 294 13.01 30.24 2.71
C SER A 294 12.13 30.27 3.97
N ASN A 295 11.74 31.44 4.41
CA ASN A 295 10.87 31.57 5.57
C ASN A 295 9.46 31.04 5.31
N ALA A 296 8.95 31.17 4.07
CA ALA A 296 7.66 30.60 3.67
C ALA A 296 7.63 29.07 3.72
N ILE A 297 8.76 28.39 3.44
CA ILE A 297 8.91 26.95 3.67
C ILE A 297 8.96 26.62 5.16
N ILE A 298 9.81 27.34 5.94
CA ILE A 298 10.01 27.12 7.38
C ILE A 298 8.72 27.29 8.18
N GLU A 299 8.03 28.42 7.98
CA GLU A 299 6.80 28.78 8.71
C GLU A 299 5.53 28.26 8.00
N SER A 300 5.69 27.62 6.83
CA SER A 300 4.57 27.08 6.03
C SER A 300 3.51 28.13 5.65
N SER A 301 3.93 29.36 5.25
CA SER A 301 3.00 30.40 4.81
C SER A 301 2.15 29.91 3.63
N ASN A 302 0.83 30.02 3.74
CA ASN A 302 -0.07 29.77 2.63
C ASN A 302 -0.11 30.96 1.66
N THR A 303 -0.12 32.17 2.20
CA THR A 303 -0.23 33.42 1.42
C THR A 303 0.87 33.53 0.38
N PHE A 304 2.12 33.19 0.74
CA PHE A 304 3.22 33.18 -0.21
C PHE A 304 2.96 32.26 -1.40
N PHE A 305 2.51 31.04 -1.13
CA PHE A 305 2.25 30.04 -2.16
C PHE A 305 0.96 30.28 -2.94
N PHE A 306 -0.05 30.90 -2.35
CA PHE A 306 -1.22 31.41 -3.10
C PHE A 306 -0.79 32.46 -4.13
N SER A 307 0.04 33.43 -3.72
CA SER A 307 0.55 34.47 -4.61
C SER A 307 1.43 33.90 -5.74
N LEU A 308 2.32 32.96 -5.43
CA LEU A 308 3.16 32.30 -6.42
C LEU A 308 2.33 31.47 -7.42
N ALA A 309 1.38 30.67 -6.95
CA ALA A 309 0.52 29.88 -7.80
C ALA A 309 -0.40 30.76 -8.67
N TYR A 310 -0.88 31.88 -8.17
CA TYR A 310 -1.65 32.84 -8.94
C TYR A 310 -0.88 33.36 -10.15
N GLN A 311 0.43 33.60 -10.01
CA GLN A 311 1.32 34.06 -11.08
C GLN A 311 1.74 32.94 -12.04
N SER A 312 1.45 31.68 -11.69
CA SER A 312 1.88 30.50 -12.45
C SER A 312 0.90 30.14 -13.57
N ASP A 313 1.47 29.60 -14.67
CA ASP A 313 0.69 28.87 -15.66
C ASP A 313 0.41 27.45 -15.13
N ILE A 314 -0.82 26.94 -15.31
CA ILE A 314 -1.25 25.65 -14.75
C ILE A 314 -0.60 24.47 -15.46
N ASP A 315 -0.43 24.53 -16.78
CA ASP A 315 0.14 23.42 -17.55
C ASP A 315 1.64 23.29 -17.27
N ASP A 316 2.33 24.42 -17.12
CA ASP A 316 3.74 24.46 -16.69
C ASP A 316 3.89 23.89 -15.26
N LEU A 317 3.00 24.29 -14.34
CA LEU A 317 3.04 23.88 -12.96
C LEU A 317 2.77 22.37 -12.82
N THR A 318 1.77 21.84 -13.50
CA THR A 318 1.45 20.41 -13.48
C THR A 318 2.52 19.58 -14.17
N SER A 319 3.09 20.08 -15.29
CA SER A 319 4.26 19.45 -15.93
C SER A 319 5.44 19.34 -14.97
N HIS A 320 5.72 20.40 -14.19
CA HIS A 320 6.77 20.39 -13.19
C HIS A 320 6.48 19.37 -12.07
N LEU A 321 5.26 19.37 -11.52
CA LEU A 321 4.87 18.43 -10.47
C LEU A 321 4.91 16.95 -10.93
N SER A 322 4.60 16.69 -12.18
CA SER A 322 4.74 15.35 -12.77
C SER A 322 6.17 14.82 -12.70
N LYS A 323 7.20 15.69 -12.83
CA LYS A 323 8.60 15.30 -12.66
C LYS A 323 8.93 14.84 -11.24
N PHE A 324 8.16 15.28 -10.25
CA PHE A 324 8.26 14.85 -8.85
C PHE A 324 7.43 13.59 -8.53
N GLY A 325 6.89 12.91 -9.53
CA GLY A 325 6.17 11.66 -9.39
C GLY A 325 4.66 11.78 -9.19
N PHE A 326 4.10 12.99 -9.11
CA PHE A 326 2.66 13.18 -9.04
C PHE A 326 1.97 12.78 -10.34
N GLY A 327 0.87 12.04 -10.24
CA GLY A 327 0.14 11.53 -11.40
C GLY A 327 0.84 10.37 -12.13
N ARG A 328 1.87 9.75 -11.54
CA ARG A 328 2.68 8.68 -12.17
C ARG A 328 2.74 7.42 -11.32
N ASN A 329 2.91 6.29 -11.98
CA ASN A 329 3.37 5.07 -11.31
C ASN A 329 4.88 5.18 -11.07
N ILE A 330 5.29 5.10 -9.82
CA ILE A 330 6.67 5.32 -9.36
C ILE A 330 7.30 4.07 -8.72
N CYS A 331 6.63 2.94 -8.77
CA CYS A 331 7.07 1.69 -8.17
C CYS A 331 7.02 0.56 -9.20
N ASN A 332 8.05 -0.28 -9.24
CA ASN A 332 8.17 -1.38 -10.21
C ASN A 332 7.33 -2.60 -9.79
N ASP A 333 7.27 -2.85 -8.50
CA ASP A 333 6.73 -4.08 -7.89
C ASP A 333 5.76 -3.79 -6.73
N CYS A 334 5.02 -2.69 -6.80
CA CYS A 334 3.92 -2.42 -5.91
C CYS A 334 2.61 -3.01 -6.46
N PHE A 335 1.84 -3.64 -5.59
CA PHE A 335 0.57 -4.25 -5.97
C PHE A 335 -0.51 -3.18 -6.18
N LEU A 336 -1.11 -3.14 -7.40
CA LEU A 336 -2.17 -2.21 -7.79
C LEU A 336 -1.90 -0.74 -7.36
N PRO A 337 -0.78 -0.13 -7.75
CA PRO A 337 -0.46 1.22 -7.32
C PRO A 337 -1.40 2.24 -7.98
N ASP A 338 -2.00 3.09 -7.16
CA ASP A 338 -2.75 4.25 -7.63
C ASP A 338 -1.80 5.40 -7.95
N THR A 339 -2.07 6.11 -9.03
CA THR A 339 -1.25 7.24 -9.47
C THR A 339 -1.66 8.58 -8.85
N GLY A 340 -2.64 8.58 -7.93
CA GLY A 340 -3.22 9.82 -7.42
C GLY A 340 -3.94 10.60 -8.52
N LEU A 341 -4.08 11.89 -8.31
CA LEU A 341 -4.64 12.80 -9.31
C LEU A 341 -3.77 14.05 -9.40
N LEU A 342 -3.15 14.26 -10.55
CA LEU A 342 -2.55 15.52 -10.95
C LEU A 342 -3.54 16.22 -11.88
N PRO A 343 -4.30 17.23 -11.41
CA PRO A 343 -5.40 17.82 -12.17
C PRO A 343 -4.87 18.69 -13.31
N SER A 344 -5.66 18.77 -14.40
CA SER A 344 -5.40 19.66 -15.52
C SER A 344 -6.70 20.32 -15.99
N PRO A 345 -6.63 21.41 -16.81
CA PRO A 345 -7.81 22.00 -17.43
C PRO A 345 -8.64 20.99 -18.24
N ALA A 346 -7.97 20.10 -19.00
CA ALA A 346 -8.65 19.06 -19.78
C ALA A 346 -9.35 18.04 -18.86
N TRP A 347 -8.67 17.58 -17.80
CA TRP A 347 -9.27 16.67 -16.82
C TRP A 347 -10.51 17.29 -16.18
N LYS A 348 -10.45 18.56 -15.75
CA LYS A 348 -11.57 19.23 -15.09
C LYS A 348 -12.76 19.39 -16.04
N MET A 349 -12.51 19.78 -17.29
CA MET A 349 -13.55 19.87 -18.30
C MET A 349 -14.24 18.52 -18.53
N ASN A 350 -13.47 17.44 -18.66
CA ASN A 350 -13.99 16.09 -18.94
C ASN A 350 -14.76 15.50 -17.75
N THR A 351 -14.34 15.82 -16.50
CA THR A 351 -14.93 15.20 -15.30
C THR A 351 -16.08 16.00 -14.72
N HIS A 352 -16.00 17.33 -14.79
CA HIS A 352 -16.95 18.25 -14.13
C HIS A 352 -17.74 19.12 -15.08
N ASN A 353 -17.45 19.13 -16.38
CA ASN A 353 -18.03 20.03 -17.39
C ASN A 353 -17.82 21.53 -17.08
N PHE A 354 -16.75 21.87 -16.39
CA PHE A 354 -16.38 23.24 -16.06
C PHE A 354 -14.94 23.54 -16.48
N GLY A 355 -14.72 24.78 -16.94
CA GLY A 355 -13.38 25.27 -17.23
C GLY A 355 -12.51 25.42 -15.97
N TRP A 356 -11.22 25.58 -16.19
CA TRP A 356 -10.26 25.85 -15.14
C TRP A 356 -10.32 27.32 -14.70
N PHE A 357 -10.34 27.56 -13.40
CA PHE A 357 -10.33 28.89 -12.81
C PHE A 357 -8.99 29.17 -12.13
N LYS A 358 -8.59 30.44 -12.04
CA LYS A 358 -7.38 30.84 -11.31
C LYS A 358 -7.40 30.37 -9.84
N GLY A 359 -8.59 30.33 -9.22
CA GLY A 359 -8.75 29.79 -7.87
C GLY A 359 -8.39 28.32 -7.74
N ASP A 360 -8.52 27.52 -8.78
CA ASP A 360 -8.08 26.11 -8.77
C ASP A 360 -6.55 26.04 -8.70
N THR A 361 -5.84 26.90 -9.48
CA THR A 361 -4.37 26.99 -9.44
C THR A 361 -3.90 27.48 -8.07
N VAL A 362 -4.57 28.46 -7.47
CA VAL A 362 -4.25 28.97 -6.12
C VAL A 362 -4.35 27.85 -5.09
N ASN A 363 -5.40 27.05 -5.10
CA ASN A 363 -5.55 25.90 -4.21
C ASN A 363 -4.45 24.84 -4.42
N LEU A 364 -4.10 24.57 -5.67
CA LEU A 364 -3.04 23.63 -6.01
C LEU A 364 -1.68 24.07 -5.46
N GLY A 365 -1.41 25.38 -5.42
CA GLY A 365 -0.18 25.95 -4.87
C GLY A 365 0.08 25.64 -3.40
N VAL A 366 -0.92 25.24 -2.64
CA VAL A 366 -0.80 24.76 -1.26
C VAL A 366 -1.11 23.27 -1.10
N GLY A 367 -1.18 22.54 -2.21
CA GLY A 367 -1.43 21.11 -2.23
C GLY A 367 -2.85 20.70 -1.86
N GLN A 368 -3.81 21.57 -2.18
CA GLN A 368 -5.25 21.35 -1.95
C GLN A 368 -6.03 21.39 -3.27
N GLY A 369 -7.36 21.38 -3.18
CA GLY A 369 -8.24 21.32 -4.33
C GLY A 369 -8.31 19.89 -4.88
N TYR A 370 -8.14 19.74 -6.18
CA TYR A 370 -8.25 18.43 -6.85
C TYR A 370 -7.00 17.56 -6.77
N LEU A 371 -5.84 18.12 -6.36
CA LEU A 371 -4.60 17.38 -6.26
C LEU A 371 -4.66 16.30 -5.17
N SER A 372 -4.36 15.06 -5.55
CA SER A 372 -4.20 13.97 -4.59
C SER A 372 -2.99 13.10 -4.93
N ALA A 373 -2.37 12.55 -3.90
CA ALA A 373 -1.23 11.66 -4.00
C ALA A 373 -1.34 10.51 -3.01
N THR A 374 -0.69 9.41 -3.31
CA THR A 374 -0.54 8.30 -2.39
C THR A 374 0.67 8.51 -1.47
N PRO A 375 0.71 7.91 -0.27
CA PRO A 375 1.88 8.00 0.62
C PRO A 375 3.18 7.57 -0.05
N ILE A 376 3.17 6.56 -0.92
CA ILE A 376 4.36 6.14 -1.65
C ILE A 376 4.82 7.20 -2.66
N GLN A 377 3.90 7.92 -3.31
CA GLN A 377 4.26 9.06 -4.17
C GLN A 377 4.85 10.21 -3.35
N LEU A 378 4.37 10.46 -2.13
CA LEU A 378 4.95 11.45 -1.23
C LEU A 378 6.36 11.05 -0.76
N ALA A 379 6.60 9.76 -0.54
CA ALA A 379 7.95 9.25 -0.25
C ALA A 379 8.88 9.40 -1.47
N TYR A 380 8.37 9.13 -2.68
CA TYR A 380 9.12 9.32 -3.93
C TYR A 380 9.48 10.79 -4.15
N TYR A 381 8.53 11.68 -3.95
CA TYR A 381 8.72 13.12 -3.96
C TYR A 381 9.80 13.57 -2.95
N ALA A 382 9.73 13.06 -1.71
CA ALA A 382 10.73 13.35 -0.68
C ALA A 382 12.14 12.87 -1.10
N ALA A 383 12.23 11.70 -1.73
CA ALA A 383 13.49 11.16 -2.22
C ALA A 383 14.07 11.98 -3.40
N ILE A 384 13.23 12.49 -4.30
CA ILE A 384 13.66 13.46 -5.34
C ILE A 384 14.22 14.73 -4.71
N LEU A 385 13.54 15.28 -3.71
CA LEU A 385 14.06 16.45 -2.99
C LEU A 385 15.42 16.14 -2.36
N ALA A 386 15.53 14.99 -1.67
CA ALA A 386 16.76 14.59 -0.98
C ALA A 386 17.94 14.40 -1.96
N ASN A 387 17.71 13.79 -3.10
CA ASN A 387 18.74 13.51 -4.10
C ASN A 387 18.86 14.58 -5.20
N LYS A 388 18.31 15.77 -4.95
CA LYS A 388 18.45 16.94 -5.83
C LYS A 388 18.01 16.70 -7.26
N GLY A 389 16.85 16.03 -7.40
CA GLY A 389 16.17 15.93 -8.69
C GLY A 389 16.25 14.57 -9.41
N SER A 390 16.98 13.60 -8.89
CA SER A 390 17.03 12.27 -9.51
C SER A 390 16.77 11.15 -8.50
N ILE A 391 16.05 10.13 -8.91
CA ILE A 391 15.80 8.92 -8.12
C ILE A 391 15.43 7.75 -9.05
N ASN A 392 15.76 6.55 -8.67
CA ASN A 392 15.25 5.33 -9.29
C ASN A 392 13.81 5.08 -8.88
N ARG A 393 13.04 4.37 -9.72
CA ARG A 393 11.71 3.89 -9.32
C ARG A 393 11.85 2.97 -8.11
N PHE A 394 10.87 3.01 -7.25
CA PHE A 394 10.89 2.20 -6.03
C PHE A 394 10.72 0.72 -6.33
N SER A 395 11.37 -0.11 -5.50
CA SER A 395 11.24 -1.57 -5.55
C SER A 395 11.36 -2.19 -4.15
N PHE A 396 10.67 -3.30 -3.95
CA PHE A 396 10.79 -4.17 -2.77
C PHE A 396 11.95 -5.17 -2.89
N ILE A 397 12.55 -5.30 -4.07
CA ILE A 397 13.63 -6.26 -4.33
C ILE A 397 14.94 -5.53 -4.47
N LYS A 398 15.98 -6.10 -3.88
CA LYS A 398 17.36 -5.66 -4.07
C LYS A 398 17.81 -6.01 -5.48
N ASP A 399 17.67 -5.08 -6.40
CA ASP A 399 18.17 -5.23 -7.74
C ASP A 399 19.19 -4.12 -8.05
N ASN A 400 20.40 -4.53 -8.39
CA ASN A 400 21.48 -3.62 -8.78
C ASN A 400 21.44 -3.26 -10.27
N SER A 401 20.49 -3.79 -11.04
CA SER A 401 20.42 -3.68 -12.51
C SER A 401 19.42 -2.64 -13.00
N LEU A 402 19.14 -1.59 -12.22
CA LEU A 402 18.19 -0.53 -12.61
C LEU A 402 18.69 0.16 -13.88
N SER A 403 17.87 0.08 -14.95
CA SER A 403 18.15 0.73 -16.22
C SER A 403 18.11 2.27 -16.10
N GLU A 404 18.82 2.98 -16.98
CA GLU A 404 18.74 4.46 -17.02
C GLU A 404 17.32 4.97 -17.30
N GLU A 405 16.48 4.17 -17.94
CA GLU A 405 15.07 4.48 -18.22
C GLU A 405 14.20 4.62 -16.95
N ASP A 406 14.64 4.04 -15.84
CA ASP A 406 13.95 4.12 -14.55
C ASP A 406 14.26 5.40 -13.76
N LYS A 407 15.14 6.28 -14.27
CA LYS A 407 15.51 7.54 -13.61
C LYS A 407 14.65 8.69 -14.10
N LEU A 408 13.85 9.26 -13.21
CA LEU A 408 13.19 10.56 -13.45
C LEU A 408 14.15 11.68 -13.01
N VAL A 409 14.54 12.54 -13.94
CA VAL A 409 15.53 13.60 -13.69
C VAL A 409 14.90 14.98 -13.88
N THR A 410 15.16 15.89 -12.93
CA THR A 410 14.81 17.32 -13.05
C THR A 410 16.10 18.10 -13.34
N ASN A 411 16.42 18.36 -14.59
CA ASN A 411 17.74 18.88 -15.01
C ASN A 411 17.87 20.41 -14.97
N ASN A 412 16.78 21.16 -14.70
CA ASN A 412 16.78 22.60 -14.91
C ASN A 412 16.92 23.44 -13.62
N ILE A 413 17.10 22.80 -12.46
CA ILE A 413 17.26 23.48 -11.18
C ILE A 413 18.73 23.43 -10.78
N ASN A 414 19.32 24.58 -10.45
CA ASN A 414 20.73 24.65 -10.08
C ASN A 414 21.00 23.98 -8.72
N ILE A 415 22.18 23.40 -8.56
CA ILE A 415 22.59 22.75 -7.29
C ILE A 415 22.47 23.70 -6.09
N SER A 416 22.82 24.99 -6.27
CA SER A 416 22.67 26.00 -5.21
C SER A 416 21.23 26.20 -4.75
N ASP A 417 20.25 26.01 -5.65
CA ASP A 417 18.84 26.18 -5.31
C ASP A 417 18.32 24.95 -4.53
N TRP A 418 18.77 23.75 -4.87
CA TRP A 418 18.56 22.56 -4.07
C TRP A 418 19.13 22.68 -2.67
N ASP A 419 20.38 23.20 -2.53
CA ASP A 419 21.03 23.40 -1.24
C ASP A 419 20.27 24.41 -0.35
N LYS A 420 19.78 25.50 -0.95
CA LYS A 420 18.95 26.48 -0.24
C LYS A 420 17.61 25.88 0.18
N MET A 421 17.00 25.03 -0.68
CA MET A 421 15.77 24.32 -0.34
C MET A 421 16.00 23.34 0.80
N HIS A 422 17.08 22.55 0.79
CA HIS A 422 17.44 21.65 1.89
C HIS A 422 17.61 22.42 3.21
N LYS A 423 18.33 23.55 3.19
CA LYS A 423 18.50 24.41 4.38
C LYS A 423 17.15 24.91 4.89
N SER A 424 16.25 25.31 4.01
CA SER A 424 14.91 25.75 4.37
C SER A 424 14.09 24.61 4.99
N MET A 425 14.18 23.39 4.43
CA MET A 425 13.50 22.20 4.97
C MET A 425 14.10 21.74 6.32
N ILE A 426 15.41 21.87 6.52
CA ILE A 426 16.04 21.67 7.85
C ILE A 426 15.49 22.69 8.84
N GLY A 427 15.33 23.94 8.42
CA GLY A 427 14.72 25.00 9.23
C GLY A 427 13.28 24.73 9.69
N VAL A 428 12.54 23.85 8.99
CA VAL A 428 11.19 23.42 9.44
C VAL A 428 11.24 22.72 10.80
N ILE A 429 12.36 22.03 11.11
CA ILE A 429 12.59 21.39 12.41
C ILE A 429 13.40 22.35 13.33
N ASP A 430 14.49 22.92 12.83
CA ASP A 430 15.51 23.59 13.66
C ASP A 430 15.17 25.03 14.03
N SER A 431 14.42 25.73 13.19
CA SER A 431 14.02 27.10 13.48
C SER A 431 13.01 27.17 14.65
N PRO A 432 13.10 28.16 15.54
CA PRO A 432 12.07 28.42 16.55
C PRO A 432 10.66 28.62 15.96
N LYS A 433 10.59 29.11 14.72
CA LYS A 433 9.35 29.33 13.97
C LYS A 433 8.95 28.12 13.11
N GLY A 434 9.75 27.06 13.09
CA GLY A 434 9.53 25.87 12.25
C GLY A 434 8.32 25.06 12.70
N THR A 435 7.56 24.57 11.73
CA THR A 435 6.29 23.86 11.99
C THR A 435 6.45 22.43 12.51
N ALA A 436 7.66 21.84 12.46
CA ALA A 436 7.97 20.52 12.98
C ALA A 436 8.97 20.55 14.17
N GLY A 437 9.04 21.64 14.91
CA GLY A 437 9.97 21.85 16.02
C GLY A 437 9.90 20.80 17.15
N ARG A 438 8.79 20.03 17.24
CA ARG A 438 8.67 18.89 18.18
C ARG A 438 9.68 17.77 17.90
N LEU A 439 10.19 17.66 16.68
CA LEU A 439 11.17 16.65 16.28
C LEU A 439 12.61 17.05 16.63
N ARG A 440 12.84 18.28 17.07
CA ARG A 440 14.20 18.84 17.31
C ARG A 440 15.00 18.04 18.33
N SER A 441 14.35 17.56 19.38
CA SER A 441 14.99 16.79 20.45
C SER A 441 15.24 15.30 20.13
N LEU A 442 14.78 14.84 18.96
CA LEU A 442 14.83 13.42 18.60
C LEU A 442 15.98 13.09 17.65
N LYS A 443 16.89 14.05 17.40
CA LYS A 443 17.91 13.86 16.37
C LYS A 443 19.31 14.24 16.82
N ASP A 444 20.25 13.42 16.42
CA ASP A 444 21.69 13.67 16.54
C ASP A 444 22.29 14.15 15.20
N TYR A 445 21.48 14.26 14.14
CA TYR A 445 21.86 14.67 12.78
C TYR A 445 20.79 15.58 12.15
N ALA A 446 21.16 16.27 11.08
CA ALA A 446 20.24 17.15 10.37
C ALA A 446 19.15 16.37 9.65
N ILE A 447 17.90 16.71 9.88
CA ILE A 447 16.73 16.17 9.16
C ILE A 447 16.05 17.32 8.43
N ALA A 448 15.89 17.19 7.12
CA ALA A 448 15.05 18.05 6.32
C ALA A 448 13.61 17.52 6.32
N ALA A 449 12.64 18.38 6.57
CA ALA A 449 11.24 17.94 6.63
C ALA A 449 10.27 18.99 6.08
N LYS A 450 9.05 18.55 5.79
CA LYS A 450 7.90 19.44 5.57
C LYS A 450 6.64 18.80 6.11
N SER A 451 5.96 19.50 6.99
CA SER A 451 4.65 19.11 7.53
C SER A 451 3.52 19.61 6.63
N GLY A 452 2.44 18.84 6.57
CA GLY A 452 1.18 19.19 5.94
C GLY A 452 0.00 18.81 6.83
N THR A 453 -1.06 19.57 6.76
CA THR A 453 -2.35 19.27 7.40
C THR A 453 -3.44 19.52 6.40
N VAL A 454 -4.31 18.54 6.20
CA VAL A 454 -5.50 18.64 5.35
C VAL A 454 -6.71 18.78 6.25
N GLU A 455 -7.37 19.93 6.21
CA GLU A 455 -8.64 20.12 6.87
C GLU A 455 -9.74 19.39 6.07
N LEU A 456 -10.35 18.35 6.67
CA LEU A 456 -11.44 17.61 6.02
C LEU A 456 -12.78 18.33 6.13
N VAL A 457 -12.98 19.10 7.20
CA VAL A 457 -14.20 19.85 7.47
C VAL A 457 -13.82 21.25 7.91
N SER A 458 -14.32 22.24 7.16
CA SER A 458 -14.18 23.65 7.54
C SER A 458 -15.26 24.03 8.54
N THR A 459 -14.89 24.74 9.60
CA THR A 459 -15.82 25.23 10.63
C THR A 459 -15.52 26.69 10.98
N ASP A 460 -16.56 27.43 11.34
CA ASP A 460 -16.43 28.84 11.70
C ASP A 460 -15.94 29.05 13.13
N THR A 461 -16.18 28.09 14.03
CA THR A 461 -15.81 28.21 15.44
C THR A 461 -14.86 27.09 15.91
N LYS A 462 -14.09 27.38 16.99
CA LYS A 462 -13.22 26.37 17.61
C LYS A 462 -14.00 25.28 18.36
N GLU A 463 -15.22 25.59 18.81
CA GLU A 463 -16.09 24.64 19.51
C GLU A 463 -16.67 23.63 18.54
N ASP A 464 -17.20 24.08 17.42
CA ASP A 464 -17.67 23.21 16.35
C ASP A 464 -16.57 22.30 15.83
N TYR A 465 -15.35 22.82 15.68
CA TYR A 465 -14.17 22.07 15.28
C TYR A 465 -13.81 20.94 16.25
N LYS A 466 -13.99 21.13 17.56
CA LYS A 466 -13.77 20.07 18.55
C LYS A 466 -14.83 18.98 18.45
N ILE A 467 -16.10 19.37 18.37
CA ILE A 467 -17.25 18.45 18.27
C ILE A 467 -17.16 17.58 17.00
N ILE A 468 -16.84 18.19 15.87
CA ILE A 468 -16.72 17.47 14.60
C ILE A 468 -15.56 16.44 14.64
N ARG A 469 -14.46 16.77 15.34
CA ARG A 469 -13.30 15.88 15.50
C ARG A 469 -13.51 14.71 16.49
N GLU A 470 -14.58 14.69 17.26
CA GLU A 470 -14.96 13.51 18.04
C GLU A 470 -15.21 12.32 17.12
N ASN A 471 -15.78 12.56 15.94
CA ASN A 471 -15.85 11.55 14.90
C ASN A 471 -14.46 11.45 14.22
N GLU A 472 -13.83 10.28 14.35
CA GLU A 472 -12.50 10.02 13.79
C GLU A 472 -12.44 10.22 12.26
N GLY A 473 -13.54 9.95 11.55
CA GLY A 473 -13.65 10.18 10.10
C GLY A 473 -13.54 11.64 9.66
N ASN A 474 -13.77 12.57 10.58
CA ASN A 474 -13.73 14.02 10.32
C ASN A 474 -12.42 14.68 10.79
N ARG A 475 -11.49 13.89 11.36
CA ARG A 475 -10.20 14.41 11.80
C ARG A 475 -9.33 14.75 10.61
N ASP A 476 -8.62 15.88 10.72
CA ASP A 476 -7.66 16.29 9.71
C ASP A 476 -6.60 15.22 9.46
N HIS A 477 -6.18 15.09 8.21
CA HIS A 477 -5.04 14.27 7.88
C HIS A 477 -3.74 15.01 8.18
N ALA A 478 -2.90 14.41 9.03
CA ALA A 478 -1.55 14.88 9.28
C ALA A 478 -0.57 14.14 8.37
N ILE A 479 0.24 14.89 7.63
CA ILE A 479 1.22 14.36 6.69
C ILE A 479 2.59 14.98 7.02
N ILE A 480 3.62 14.19 6.90
CA ILE A 480 5.00 14.66 6.97
C ILE A 480 5.83 13.93 5.93
N ILE A 481 6.66 14.68 5.21
CA ILE A 481 7.77 14.16 4.43
C ILE A 481 9.06 14.58 5.11
N ALA A 482 10.05 13.69 5.13
CA ALA A 482 11.34 13.96 5.73
C ALA A 482 12.44 13.13 5.06
N PHE A 483 13.67 13.63 5.11
CA PHE A 483 14.85 12.90 4.71
C PHE A 483 16.06 13.33 5.55
N GLY A 484 17.02 12.44 5.67
CA GLY A 484 18.25 12.66 6.40
C GLY A 484 19.40 11.87 5.79
N PRO A 485 20.61 11.97 6.36
CA PRO A 485 21.82 11.27 5.91
C PRO A 485 21.68 9.75 5.99
#